data_a76410cc1274242627f4388149e71c0c
#
_entry.id   a76410cc1274242627f4388149e71c0c
#
_cell.length_a   1.000
_cell.length_b   1.000
_cell.length_c   1.000
_cell.angle_alpha   90.00
_cell.angle_beta   90.00
_cell.angle_gamma   90.00
#
_symmetry.space_group_name_H-M   'P 1'
#
loop_
_entity.id
_entity.type
_entity.pdbx_description
1 polymer ?
#
loop_
_entity_poly.entity_id
_entity_poly.type
_entity_poly.pdbx_seq_one_letter_code
_entity_poly.pdbx_strand_id
1 'polypeptide(L)'
;MASLTAKILKGHTYYYARECQRVDGQPKIVKTVYLGSLEHIIQSVTQAQQPLPPQSARLASFGDVAALFDQAAKIGLVELIDAQVPKRDQGLSVGQYLLLAAINRAAHPCSKAKLAHWYHGTVLPRLLPATTCHR
;
A
#
# COMPACT_ATOMS: atom_id res chain seq x y z
N MET A 1 17.50 -2.01 -27.34
CA MET A 1 18.42 -3.10 -26.98
C MET A 1 19.47 -2.53 -26.04
N ALA A 2 19.66 -3.12 -24.86
CA ALA A 2 20.65 -2.64 -23.89
C ALA A 2 21.98 -3.39 -24.05
N SER A 3 23.11 -2.70 -23.93
CA SER A 3 24.46 -3.27 -24.00
C SER A 3 25.35 -2.72 -22.90
N LEU A 4 26.29 -3.54 -22.42
CA LEU A 4 27.33 -3.13 -21.48
C LEU A 4 28.61 -2.80 -22.22
N THR A 5 29.21 -1.66 -21.91
CA THR A 5 30.46 -1.21 -22.53
C THR A 5 31.46 -0.86 -21.44
N ALA A 6 32.69 -1.35 -21.55
CA ALA A 6 33.80 -0.99 -20.68
C ALA A 6 34.67 0.09 -21.30
N LYS A 7 35.16 1.04 -20.49
CA LYS A 7 36.19 2.02 -20.88
C LYS A 7 37.34 2.01 -19.87
N ILE A 8 38.56 2.01 -20.37
CA ILE A 8 39.75 2.11 -19.52
C ILE A 8 40.18 3.58 -19.47
N LEU A 9 40.21 4.13 -18.25
CA LEU A 9 40.66 5.50 -17.98
C LEU A 9 41.75 5.47 -16.90
N LYS A 10 42.93 5.97 -17.19
CA LYS A 10 44.07 6.01 -16.26
C LYS A 10 44.39 4.66 -15.59
N GLY A 11 44.30 3.54 -16.35
CA GLY A 11 44.56 2.20 -15.83
C GLY A 11 43.39 1.53 -15.10
N HIS A 12 42.26 2.22 -14.90
CA HIS A 12 41.05 1.67 -14.26
C HIS A 12 39.95 1.43 -15.29
N THR A 13 39.24 0.31 -15.15
CA THR A 13 38.11 -0.06 -16.00
C THR A 13 36.78 0.43 -15.39
N TYR A 14 36.04 1.18 -16.19
CA TYR A 14 34.73 1.70 -15.85
C TYR A 14 33.67 1.16 -16.81
N TYR A 15 32.48 0.88 -16.28
CA TYR A 15 31.38 0.26 -17.02
C TYR A 15 30.26 1.28 -17.28
N TYR A 16 29.65 1.15 -18.45
CA TYR A 16 28.52 1.96 -18.89
C TYR A 16 27.45 1.06 -19.49
N ALA A 17 26.21 1.24 -19.07
CA ALA A 17 25.06 0.68 -19.75
C ALA A 17 24.59 1.63 -20.84
N ARG A 18 24.42 1.12 -22.06
CA ARG A 18 23.94 1.88 -23.21
C ARG A 18 22.68 1.27 -23.76
N GLU A 19 21.68 2.11 -23.99
CA GLU A 19 20.45 1.74 -24.66
C GLU A 19 20.49 2.25 -26.10
N CYS A 20 20.38 1.33 -27.06
CA CYS A 20 20.32 1.65 -28.48
C CYS A 20 18.89 1.39 -28.98
N GLN A 21 18.37 2.37 -29.71
CA GLN A 21 17.09 2.26 -30.43
C GLN A 21 17.35 2.53 -31.93
N ARG A 22 16.55 1.95 -32.81
CA ARG A 22 16.57 2.29 -34.22
C ARG A 22 15.77 3.56 -34.46
N VAL A 23 16.45 4.60 -34.92
CA VAL A 23 15.85 5.86 -35.36
C VAL A 23 16.18 6.01 -36.83
N ASP A 24 15.20 6.13 -37.68
CA ASP A 24 15.32 6.22 -39.15
C ASP A 24 16.11 5.05 -39.77
N GLY A 25 15.91 3.83 -39.24
CA GLY A 25 16.62 2.64 -39.73
C GLY A 25 18.05 2.47 -39.23
N GLN A 26 18.65 3.48 -38.60
CA GLN A 26 20.00 3.48 -38.05
C GLN A 26 20.01 3.26 -36.54
N PRO A 27 20.97 2.46 -36.00
CA PRO A 27 21.10 2.28 -34.56
C PRO A 27 21.67 3.55 -33.92
N LYS A 28 20.89 4.20 -33.08
CA LYS A 28 21.29 5.36 -32.25
C LYS A 28 21.33 5.03 -30.78
N ILE A 29 22.37 5.51 -30.08
CA ILE A 29 22.44 5.44 -28.61
C ILE A 29 21.52 6.50 -28.05
N VAL A 30 20.46 6.07 -27.33
CA VAL A 30 19.42 6.94 -26.77
C VAL A 30 19.75 7.30 -25.33
N LYS A 31 20.41 6.38 -24.61
CA LYS A 31 20.73 6.56 -23.19
C LYS A 31 22.09 5.92 -22.87
N THR A 32 22.88 6.61 -22.07
CA THR A 32 24.11 6.07 -21.49
C THR A 32 24.08 6.30 -19.99
N VAL A 33 24.21 5.24 -19.20
CA VAL A 33 24.24 5.29 -17.73
C VAL A 33 25.63 4.83 -17.28
N TYR A 34 26.27 5.62 -16.44
CA TYR A 34 27.54 5.26 -15.83
C TYR A 34 27.27 4.31 -14.65
N LEU A 35 27.95 3.16 -14.62
CA LEU A 35 27.77 2.13 -13.60
C LEU A 35 28.93 2.08 -12.58
N GLY A 36 30.06 2.75 -12.87
CA GLY A 36 31.23 2.76 -12.00
C GLY A 36 32.22 1.64 -12.27
N SER A 37 33.02 1.30 -11.27
CA SER A 37 33.95 0.18 -11.28
C SER A 37 33.20 -1.15 -11.06
N LEU A 38 33.90 -2.28 -11.31
CA LEU A 38 33.33 -3.61 -11.07
C LEU A 38 32.91 -3.80 -9.59
N GLU A 39 33.77 -3.35 -8.67
CA GLU A 39 33.49 -3.42 -7.23
C GLU A 39 32.22 -2.65 -6.85
N HIS A 40 32.06 -1.45 -7.39
CA HIS A 40 30.88 -0.64 -7.15
C HIS A 40 29.60 -1.31 -7.67
N ILE A 41 29.66 -1.94 -8.85
CA ILE A 41 28.54 -2.68 -9.41
C ILE A 41 28.17 -3.87 -8.51
N ILE A 42 29.18 -4.65 -8.09
CA ILE A 42 28.96 -5.81 -7.18
C ILE A 42 28.31 -5.35 -5.88
N GLN A 43 28.85 -4.30 -5.24
CA GLN A 43 28.27 -3.75 -4.00
C GLN A 43 26.82 -3.31 -4.22
N SER A 44 26.52 -2.59 -5.30
CA SER A 44 25.17 -2.10 -5.60
C SER A 44 24.18 -3.24 -5.82
N VAL A 45 24.60 -4.30 -6.53
CA VAL A 45 23.77 -5.48 -6.76
C VAL A 45 23.53 -6.27 -5.45
N THR A 46 24.59 -6.43 -4.65
CA THR A 46 24.48 -7.12 -3.35
C THR A 46 23.56 -6.37 -2.38
N GLN A 47 23.67 -5.04 -2.33
CA GLN A 47 22.78 -4.20 -1.52
C GLN A 47 21.33 -4.24 -2.03
N ALA A 48 21.11 -4.25 -3.34
CA ALA A 48 19.78 -4.34 -3.94
C ALA A 48 19.11 -5.72 -3.70
N GLN A 49 19.89 -6.77 -3.48
CA GLN A 49 19.39 -8.11 -3.14
C GLN A 49 19.09 -8.27 -1.65
N GLN A 50 19.57 -7.39 -0.78
CA GLN A 50 19.21 -7.42 0.62
C GLN A 50 17.75 -6.94 0.80
N PRO A 51 16.94 -7.65 1.59
CA PRO A 51 15.61 -7.17 1.91
C PRO A 51 15.73 -5.82 2.61
N LEU A 52 15.09 -4.80 2.05
CA LEU A 52 15.05 -3.48 2.67
C LEU A 52 14.43 -3.61 4.07
N PRO A 53 15.06 -3.05 5.11
CA PRO A 53 14.44 -3.04 6.43
C PRO A 53 13.10 -2.29 6.35
N PRO A 54 12.07 -2.73 7.07
CA PRO A 54 10.78 -2.06 7.06
C PRO A 54 10.96 -0.61 7.56
N GLN A 55 10.63 0.36 6.70
CA GLN A 55 10.75 1.79 7.04
C GLN A 55 9.67 2.25 8.01
N SER A 56 8.54 1.54 8.08
CA SER A 56 7.45 1.81 9.00
C SER A 56 6.64 0.55 9.28
N ALA A 57 6.14 0.40 10.50
CA ALA A 57 5.20 -0.62 10.87
C ALA A 57 3.93 0.04 11.42
N ARG A 58 2.76 -0.41 10.97
CA ARG A 58 1.47 0.02 11.50
C ARG A 58 0.84 -1.15 12.23
N LEU A 59 0.61 -0.98 13.53
CA LEU A 59 -0.15 -1.91 14.32
C LEU A 59 -1.63 -1.58 14.22
N ALA A 60 -2.48 -2.59 14.03
CA ALA A 60 -3.92 -2.45 14.02
C ALA A 60 -4.55 -3.47 14.96
N SER A 61 -5.52 -3.04 15.77
CA SER A 61 -6.31 -3.95 16.61
C SER A 61 -7.14 -4.86 15.70
N PHE A 62 -7.04 -6.18 15.91
CA PHE A 62 -7.61 -7.17 15.01
C PHE A 62 -8.60 -8.12 15.69
N GLY A 63 -8.18 -8.86 16.73
CA GLY A 63 -8.86 -10.07 17.19
C GLY A 63 -10.31 -9.87 17.61
N ASP A 64 -10.55 -9.02 18.58
CA ASP A 64 -11.88 -8.68 19.12
C ASP A 64 -12.78 -8.01 18.08
N VAL A 65 -12.21 -7.05 17.35
CA VAL A 65 -12.91 -6.29 16.31
C VAL A 65 -13.33 -7.19 15.14
N ALA A 66 -12.43 -8.08 14.68
CA ALA A 66 -12.71 -9.00 13.59
C ALA A 66 -13.74 -10.08 14.01
N ALA A 67 -13.66 -10.58 15.23
CA ALA A 67 -14.62 -11.55 15.74
C ALA A 67 -16.04 -10.97 15.83
N LEU A 68 -16.19 -9.76 16.36
CA LEU A 68 -17.49 -9.07 16.41
C LEU A 68 -18.04 -8.76 15.02
N PHE A 69 -17.17 -8.35 14.10
CA PHE A 69 -17.55 -8.11 12.70
C PHE A 69 -18.04 -9.41 12.03
N ASP A 70 -17.32 -10.51 12.19
CA ASP A 70 -17.69 -11.83 11.64
C ASP A 70 -19.04 -12.32 12.20
N GLN A 71 -19.28 -12.16 13.52
CA GLN A 71 -20.57 -12.53 14.10
C GLN A 71 -21.71 -11.69 13.56
N ALA A 72 -21.52 -10.37 13.41
CA ALA A 72 -22.51 -9.49 12.82
C ALA A 72 -22.81 -9.84 11.36
N ALA A 73 -21.78 -10.22 10.58
CA ALA A 73 -21.95 -10.66 9.20
C ALA A 73 -22.73 -11.99 9.13
N LYS A 74 -22.46 -12.95 10.01
CA LYS A 74 -23.19 -14.25 10.06
C LYS A 74 -24.68 -14.11 10.29
N ILE A 75 -25.10 -13.12 11.08
CA ILE A 75 -26.52 -12.85 11.33
C ILE A 75 -27.14 -11.86 10.32
N GLY A 76 -26.36 -11.36 9.35
CA GLY A 76 -26.85 -10.39 8.36
C GLY A 76 -27.27 -9.06 8.98
N LEU A 77 -26.61 -8.60 10.06
CA LEU A 77 -27.05 -7.44 10.84
C LEU A 77 -27.17 -6.16 10.00
N VAL A 78 -26.21 -5.90 9.11
CA VAL A 78 -26.21 -4.71 8.26
C VAL A 78 -27.39 -4.75 7.30
N GLU A 79 -27.59 -5.87 6.62
CA GLU A 79 -28.67 -6.09 5.67
C GLU A 79 -30.05 -5.97 6.32
N LEU A 80 -30.22 -6.53 7.52
CA LEU A 80 -31.46 -6.43 8.29
C LEU A 80 -31.80 -4.98 8.63
N ILE A 81 -30.83 -4.18 9.03
CA ILE A 81 -31.05 -2.78 9.37
C ILE A 81 -31.31 -1.95 8.11
N ASP A 82 -30.48 -2.14 7.09
CA ASP A 82 -30.56 -1.37 5.85
C ASP A 82 -31.86 -1.66 5.07
N ALA A 83 -32.47 -2.83 5.27
CA ALA A 83 -33.79 -3.15 4.72
C ALA A 83 -34.91 -2.30 5.35
N GLN A 84 -34.75 -1.81 6.57
CA GLN A 84 -35.77 -1.01 7.27
C GLN A 84 -35.56 0.50 7.13
N VAL A 85 -34.36 0.93 6.73
CA VAL A 85 -34.01 2.36 6.69
C VAL A 85 -33.47 2.71 5.30
N PRO A 86 -34.03 3.71 4.59
CA PRO A 86 -33.53 4.10 3.27
C PRO A 86 -32.09 4.58 3.37
N LYS A 87 -31.27 4.09 2.44
CA LYS A 87 -29.87 4.47 2.32
C LYS A 87 -29.76 5.98 2.12
N ARG A 88 -28.97 6.63 2.96
CA ARG A 88 -28.56 8.02 2.75
C ARG A 88 -27.42 8.08 1.73
N ASP A 89 -27.39 9.13 0.95
CA ASP A 89 -26.35 9.40 -0.06
C ASP A 89 -25.01 9.84 0.58
N GLN A 90 -24.62 9.16 1.68
CA GLN A 90 -23.44 9.48 2.48
C GLN A 90 -22.72 8.18 2.82
N GLY A 91 -21.48 8.04 2.33
CA GLY A 91 -20.47 7.07 2.72
C GLY A 91 -20.96 5.69 3.20
N LEU A 92 -21.01 5.48 4.49
CA LEU A 92 -21.50 4.25 5.11
C LEU A 92 -23.02 4.21 5.19
N SER A 93 -23.63 3.02 5.06
CA SER A 93 -25.06 2.81 5.31
C SER A 93 -25.40 2.97 6.81
N VAL A 94 -26.70 3.03 7.13
CA VAL A 94 -27.15 3.12 8.53
C VAL A 94 -26.76 1.86 9.30
N GLY A 95 -26.93 0.67 8.68
CA GLY A 95 -26.51 -0.61 9.28
C GLY A 95 -25.02 -0.65 9.55
N GLN A 96 -24.21 -0.18 8.61
CA GLN A 96 -22.76 -0.09 8.79
C GLN A 96 -22.35 0.88 9.91
N TYR A 97 -23.01 2.03 10.05
CA TYR A 97 -22.78 2.94 11.17
C TYR A 97 -23.15 2.34 12.52
N LEU A 98 -24.29 1.65 12.60
CA LEU A 98 -24.71 0.98 13.83
C LEU A 98 -23.78 -0.17 14.18
N LEU A 99 -23.34 -0.97 13.20
CA LEU A 99 -22.34 -2.02 13.40
C LEU A 99 -21.03 -1.43 13.94
N LEU A 100 -20.52 -0.35 13.34
CA LEU A 100 -19.32 0.34 13.79
C LEU A 100 -19.45 0.81 15.25
N ALA A 101 -20.61 1.41 15.59
CA ALA A 101 -20.88 1.87 16.95
C ALA A 101 -20.98 0.72 17.96
N ALA A 102 -21.59 -0.40 17.57
CA ALA A 102 -21.69 -1.60 18.41
C ALA A 102 -20.33 -2.23 18.69
N ILE A 103 -19.50 -2.41 17.64
CA ILE A 103 -18.14 -2.94 17.80
C ILE A 103 -17.29 -2.01 18.66
N ASN A 104 -17.36 -0.68 18.44
CA ASN A 104 -16.66 0.27 19.30
C ASN A 104 -17.08 0.17 20.77
N ARG A 105 -18.39 0.05 21.03
CA ARG A 105 -18.89 -0.09 22.39
C ARG A 105 -18.43 -1.36 23.09
N ALA A 106 -18.35 -2.46 22.34
CA ALA A 106 -17.97 -3.76 22.89
C ALA A 106 -16.45 -3.90 23.06
N ALA A 107 -15.66 -3.47 22.07
CA ALA A 107 -14.21 -3.67 22.05
C ALA A 107 -13.45 -2.55 22.76
N HIS A 108 -13.76 -1.29 22.49
CA HIS A 108 -13.04 -0.13 23.04
C HIS A 108 -13.92 1.12 23.08
N PRO A 109 -14.77 1.27 24.12
CA PRO A 109 -15.68 2.39 24.24
C PRO A 109 -14.96 3.75 24.19
N CYS A 110 -15.31 4.59 23.23
CA CYS A 110 -14.78 5.93 23.15
C CYS A 110 -15.85 6.96 22.75
N SER A 111 -15.54 8.25 22.88
CA SER A 111 -16.44 9.32 22.46
C SER A 111 -16.56 9.40 20.94
N LYS A 112 -17.65 10.00 20.45
CA LYS A 112 -17.87 10.22 19.00
C LYS A 112 -16.67 10.93 18.32
N ALA A 113 -16.06 11.89 19.00
CA ALA A 113 -14.89 12.62 18.49
C ALA A 113 -13.65 11.73 18.28
N LYS A 114 -13.50 10.66 19.09
CA LYS A 114 -12.38 9.73 19.00
C LYS A 114 -12.68 8.52 18.09
N LEU A 115 -13.93 8.34 17.67
CA LEU A 115 -14.35 7.19 16.89
C LEU A 115 -13.56 7.02 15.58
N ALA A 116 -13.33 8.11 14.86
CA ALA A 116 -12.56 8.09 13.62
C ALA A 116 -11.10 7.65 13.85
N HIS A 117 -10.47 8.15 14.91
CA HIS A 117 -9.11 7.77 15.26
C HIS A 117 -9.03 6.28 15.62
N TRP A 118 -9.95 5.79 16.45
CA TRP A 118 -10.05 4.37 16.81
C TRP A 118 -10.29 3.50 15.56
N TYR A 119 -11.23 3.87 14.69
CA TYR A 119 -11.52 3.15 13.45
C TYR A 119 -10.26 2.94 12.61
N HIS A 120 -9.45 4.00 12.40
CA HIS A 120 -8.20 3.91 11.65
C HIS A 120 -7.09 3.12 12.36
N GLY A 121 -7.18 2.94 13.67
CA GLY A 121 -6.28 2.11 14.46
C GLY A 121 -6.64 0.61 14.49
N THR A 122 -7.74 0.21 13.84
CA THR A 122 -8.23 -1.18 13.79
C THR A 122 -8.13 -1.77 12.38
N VAL A 123 -8.56 -3.03 12.24
CA VAL A 123 -8.70 -3.70 10.94
C VAL A 123 -9.94 -3.23 10.16
N LEU A 124 -10.88 -2.51 10.79
CA LEU A 124 -12.15 -2.11 10.18
C LEU A 124 -12.03 -1.36 8.84
N PRO A 125 -11.03 -0.48 8.59
CA PRO A 125 -10.87 0.15 7.28
C PRO A 125 -10.68 -0.83 6.12
N ARG A 126 -10.23 -2.06 6.40
CA ARG A 126 -10.09 -3.14 5.41
C ARG A 126 -11.36 -3.94 5.23
N LEU A 127 -12.12 -4.13 6.31
CA LEU A 127 -13.37 -4.92 6.32
C LEU A 127 -14.58 -4.08 5.89
N LEU A 128 -14.58 -2.83 6.25
CA LEU A 128 -15.67 -1.89 6.04
C LEU A 128 -15.10 -0.54 5.55
N PRO A 129 -14.65 -0.45 4.28
CA PRO A 129 -14.06 0.77 3.77
C PRO A 129 -15.09 1.91 3.75
N ALA A 130 -14.86 2.94 4.56
CA ALA A 130 -15.63 4.17 4.49
C ALA A 130 -15.23 4.89 3.19
N THR A 131 -16.11 4.89 2.19
CA THR A 131 -15.91 5.65 0.97
C THR A 131 -15.97 7.13 1.35
N THR A 132 -14.82 7.77 1.50
CA THR A 132 -14.73 9.22 1.63
C THR A 132 -15.16 9.83 0.30
N CYS A 133 -16.38 10.36 0.24
CA CYS A 133 -16.75 11.32 -0.79
C CYS A 133 -15.83 12.53 -0.63
N HIS A 134 -14.77 12.61 -1.43
CA HIS A 134 -14.06 13.86 -1.63
C HIS A 134 -15.04 14.82 -2.35
N ARG A 135 -15.47 15.84 -1.63
CA ARG A 135 -15.95 17.09 -2.22
C ARG A 135 -14.77 17.96 -2.61
#